data_05c08aee1e3003c0137c6dfb2f0622c7
#
_entry.id   05c08aee1e3003c0137c6dfb2f0622c7
#
_cell.length_a   1.000
_cell.length_b   1.000
_cell.length_c   1.000
_cell.angle_alpha   90.00
_cell.angle_beta   90.00
_cell.angle_gamma   90.00
#
_symmetry.space_group_name_H-M   'P 1'
#
loop_
_entity.id
_entity.type
_entity.pdbx_description
1 polymer ?
#
loop_
_entity_poly.entity_id
_entity_poly.type
_entity_poly.pdbx_seq_one_letter_code
_entity_poly.pdbx_strand_id
1 'polypeptide(L)'
;TDNPMSENPTQLNKDRSITNLSKKEKSITDLSSTDSFPILSPDPSPCRAAPERRGMEAFKQSAVDIYREIIMENIEYDALTQDPKMDKERLDEIVDLMLETVCSARKTLRIAGDDYPAELVKSKFLKLNSSHIEFVMDCMRENTTKIRNIKQYLRAVLFNAPSTIDNYYTALVAHDMASPDWGKPKSGIPDYSCSPNESL
;
A
#
# COMPACT_ATOMS: atom_id res chain seq x y z
N THR A 1 -37.09 -39.66 34.36
CA THR A 1 -37.10 -38.26 34.79
C THR A 1 -36.55 -37.42 33.69
N ASP A 2 -37.44 -36.60 33.20
CA ASP A 2 -37.51 -35.91 31.94
C ASP A 2 -36.46 -34.84 31.71
N ASN A 3 -35.96 -34.82 30.47
CA ASN A 3 -35.10 -33.78 29.95
C ASN A 3 -35.94 -32.91 28.98
N PRO A 4 -36.13 -31.62 29.18
CA PRO A 4 -36.80 -30.80 28.22
C PRO A 4 -35.86 -30.26 27.15
N MET A 5 -36.25 -30.47 25.90
CA MET A 5 -35.71 -29.95 24.66
C MET A 5 -35.67 -28.40 24.68
N SER A 6 -34.51 -27.85 24.31
CA SER A 6 -34.37 -26.44 24.01
C SER A 6 -34.67 -26.20 22.55
N GLU A 7 -35.76 -25.47 22.32
CA GLU A 7 -36.21 -25.05 21.01
C GLU A 7 -35.37 -23.88 20.46
N ASN A 8 -34.92 -24.02 19.22
CA ASN A 8 -34.29 -22.95 18.43
C ASN A 8 -35.35 -21.96 17.93
N PRO A 9 -35.22 -20.67 18.10
CA PRO A 9 -36.08 -19.71 17.42
C PRO A 9 -35.65 -19.50 15.97
N THR A 10 -36.62 -19.70 15.15
CA THR A 10 -36.74 -19.59 13.70
C THR A 10 -36.27 -18.25 13.15
N GLN A 11 -35.51 -18.32 12.05
CA GLN A 11 -35.18 -17.24 11.15
C GLN A 11 -36.40 -16.49 10.65
N LEU A 12 -36.38 -15.17 10.77
CA LEU A 12 -37.33 -14.30 10.09
C LEU A 12 -36.64 -13.67 8.87
N ASN A 13 -36.88 -14.26 7.70
CA ASN A 13 -36.66 -13.65 6.41
C ASN A 13 -37.56 -12.44 6.27
N LYS A 14 -37.02 -11.26 6.09
CA LYS A 14 -37.75 -10.12 5.58
C LYS A 14 -37.19 -9.75 4.21
N ASP A 15 -37.84 -10.30 3.19
CA ASP A 15 -37.89 -9.79 1.85
C ASP A 15 -38.31 -8.32 1.88
N ARG A 16 -37.41 -7.46 1.38
CA ARG A 16 -37.78 -6.09 1.04
C ARG A 16 -37.43 -5.84 -0.41
N SER A 17 -38.41 -6.22 -1.22
CA SER A 17 -38.64 -5.73 -2.55
C SER A 17 -38.71 -4.20 -2.53
N ILE A 18 -37.85 -3.50 -3.21
CA ILE A 18 -38.06 -2.11 -3.55
C ILE A 18 -38.07 -1.98 -5.08
N THR A 19 -39.29 -1.77 -5.52
CA THR A 19 -39.75 -1.47 -6.84
C THR A 19 -39.09 -0.20 -7.44
N ASN A 20 -38.80 -0.33 -8.71
CA ASN A 20 -38.76 0.65 -9.80
C ASN A 20 -39.22 2.07 -9.48
N LEU A 21 -38.38 3.04 -9.82
CA LEU A 21 -38.84 4.36 -10.27
C LEU A 21 -38.13 4.74 -11.58
N SER A 22 -38.80 4.46 -12.64
CA SER A 22 -39.25 5.23 -13.79
C SER A 22 -38.41 6.44 -14.24
N LYS A 23 -37.88 6.29 -15.45
CA LYS A 23 -37.79 7.19 -16.61
C LYS A 23 -38.19 8.66 -16.37
N LYS A 24 -37.27 9.55 -16.76
CA LYS A 24 -37.63 10.79 -17.40
C LYS A 24 -36.65 11.13 -18.53
N GLU A 25 -37.06 10.78 -19.72
CA GLU A 25 -36.54 11.31 -20.99
C GLU A 25 -36.86 12.79 -21.06
N LYS A 26 -35.89 13.60 -21.42
CA LYS A 26 -36.10 14.90 -22.02
C LYS A 26 -35.34 14.97 -23.34
N SER A 27 -36.12 14.74 -24.37
CA SER A 27 -35.88 15.15 -25.75
C SER A 27 -35.76 16.67 -25.79
N ILE A 28 -34.73 17.19 -26.40
CA ILE A 28 -34.69 18.54 -26.98
C ILE A 28 -34.17 18.36 -28.38
N THR A 29 -35.13 18.45 -29.28
CA THR A 29 -34.99 18.62 -30.72
C THR A 29 -34.63 20.08 -31.07
N ASP A 30 -33.89 20.18 -32.17
CA ASP A 30 -33.76 21.31 -33.10
C ASP A 30 -32.98 22.56 -32.68
N LEU A 31 -31.87 22.71 -33.38
CA LEU A 31 -31.59 23.92 -34.14
C LEU A 31 -30.68 23.58 -35.32
N SER A 32 -31.35 23.49 -36.48
CA SER A 32 -30.76 23.53 -37.80
C SER A 32 -30.04 24.86 -38.00
N SER A 33 -28.79 24.85 -38.40
CA SER A 33 -28.16 25.94 -39.12
C SER A 33 -27.15 25.35 -40.10
N THR A 34 -27.56 25.36 -41.33
CA THR A 34 -26.77 25.08 -42.53
C THR A 34 -25.77 26.21 -42.74
N ASP A 35 -24.49 25.92 -42.67
CA ASP A 35 -23.46 26.68 -43.35
C ASP A 35 -22.62 25.75 -44.20
N SER A 36 -22.82 25.88 -45.50
CA SER A 36 -22.06 25.18 -46.54
C SER A 36 -20.66 25.76 -46.64
N PHE A 37 -19.65 24.97 -46.37
CA PHE A 37 -18.29 25.25 -46.81
C PHE A 37 -17.90 24.35 -47.98
N PRO A 38 -17.17 24.90 -48.99
CA PRO A 38 -16.88 24.17 -50.23
C PRO A 38 -15.83 23.09 -49.99
N ILE A 39 -16.14 21.93 -50.56
CA ILE A 39 -15.25 20.76 -50.62
C ILE A 39 -14.04 21.11 -51.50
N LEU A 40 -12.89 21.30 -50.91
CA LEU A 40 -11.61 21.22 -51.58
C LEU A 40 -11.06 19.79 -51.41
N SER A 41 -10.90 19.12 -52.51
CA SER A 41 -10.32 17.77 -52.58
C SER A 41 -8.91 17.75 -52.00
N PRO A 42 -8.55 16.80 -51.14
CA PRO A 42 -7.16 16.64 -50.73
C PRO A 42 -6.39 15.81 -51.72
N ASP A 43 -5.26 16.35 -52.15
CA ASP A 43 -4.16 15.63 -52.77
C ASP A 43 -3.66 14.46 -51.87
N PRO A 44 -3.31 13.32 -52.44
CA PRO A 44 -2.69 12.23 -51.68
C PRO A 44 -1.21 12.53 -51.48
N SER A 45 -0.89 13.20 -50.36
CA SER A 45 0.51 13.27 -49.88
C SER A 45 0.85 12.08 -48.99
N PRO A 46 2.09 11.57 -49.09
CA PRO A 46 2.47 10.30 -48.53
C PRO A 46 2.52 10.32 -46.99
N CYS A 47 2.07 9.21 -46.43
CA CYS A 47 2.05 8.87 -45.04
C CYS A 47 3.30 9.34 -44.26
N ARG A 48 3.14 10.39 -43.51
CA ARG A 48 4.12 10.79 -42.50
C ARG A 48 3.98 9.83 -41.32
N ALA A 49 4.93 8.93 -41.17
CA ALA A 49 5.02 8.00 -40.06
C ALA A 49 4.83 8.73 -38.73
N ALA A 50 3.94 8.22 -37.91
CA ALA A 50 3.56 8.77 -36.63
C ALA A 50 4.76 8.91 -35.66
N PRO A 51 4.98 10.10 -35.07
CA PRO A 51 6.00 10.27 -34.02
C PRO A 51 5.52 9.91 -32.61
N GLU A 52 4.34 9.28 -32.47
CA GLU A 52 3.68 9.19 -31.16
C GLU A 52 4.22 8.13 -30.21
N ARG A 53 5.01 7.14 -30.69
CA ARG A 53 5.52 6.08 -29.79
C ARG A 53 6.73 6.48 -28.95
N ARG A 54 7.61 7.34 -29.49
CA ARG A 54 8.85 7.76 -28.78
C ARG A 54 8.56 8.73 -27.63
N GLY A 55 7.61 9.63 -27.80
CA GLY A 55 7.24 10.59 -26.75
C GLY A 55 6.54 9.95 -25.55
N MET A 56 5.77 8.87 -25.78
CA MET A 56 5.06 8.17 -24.71
C MET A 56 5.98 7.29 -23.86
N GLU A 57 7.02 6.72 -24.46
CA GLU A 57 8.02 5.94 -23.71
C GLU A 57 8.96 6.85 -22.90
N ALA A 58 9.40 7.98 -23.45
CA ALA A 58 10.19 8.98 -22.74
C ALA A 58 9.39 9.60 -21.56
N PHE A 59 8.09 9.87 -21.73
CA PHE A 59 7.23 10.35 -20.65
C PHE A 59 7.02 9.30 -19.55
N LYS A 60 6.86 8.02 -19.90
CA LYS A 60 6.76 6.93 -18.92
C LYS A 60 8.04 6.75 -18.13
N GLN A 61 9.19 6.88 -18.77
CA GLN A 61 10.50 6.78 -18.11
C GLN A 61 10.71 7.93 -17.13
N SER A 62 10.39 9.15 -17.54
CA SER A 62 10.39 10.32 -16.66
C SER A 62 9.45 10.19 -15.45
N ALA A 63 8.25 9.60 -15.64
CA ALA A 63 7.33 9.37 -14.52
C ALA A 63 7.87 8.33 -13.52
N VAL A 64 8.54 7.29 -14.01
CA VAL A 64 9.19 6.28 -13.17
C VAL A 64 10.31 6.90 -12.33
N ASP A 65 11.14 7.75 -12.95
CA ASP A 65 12.23 8.43 -12.25
C ASP A 65 11.70 9.38 -11.16
N ILE A 66 10.65 10.14 -11.46
CA ILE A 66 9.98 11.01 -10.49
C ILE A 66 9.45 10.19 -9.29
N TYR A 67 8.77 9.06 -9.55
CA TYR A 67 8.28 8.23 -8.44
C TYR A 67 9.40 7.58 -7.66
N ARG A 68 10.52 7.23 -8.28
CA ARG A 68 11.71 6.72 -7.58
C ARG A 68 12.25 7.77 -6.60
N GLU A 69 12.43 9.00 -7.04
CA GLU A 69 12.87 10.10 -6.18
C GLU A 69 11.93 10.32 -5.00
N ILE A 70 10.62 10.42 -5.25
CA ILE A 70 9.61 10.58 -4.19
C ILE A 70 9.66 9.43 -3.17
N ILE A 71 9.80 8.19 -3.63
CA ILE A 71 9.88 7.02 -2.76
C ILE A 71 11.14 7.10 -1.91
N MET A 72 12.30 7.36 -2.51
CA MET A 72 13.59 7.43 -1.81
C MET A 72 13.61 8.56 -0.78
N GLU A 73 13.01 9.72 -1.09
CA GLU A 73 12.85 10.84 -0.17
C GLU A 73 11.94 10.47 1.01
N ASN A 74 10.77 9.89 0.74
CA ASN A 74 9.80 9.54 1.77
C ASN A 74 10.33 8.50 2.77
N ILE A 75 11.10 7.52 2.31
CA ILE A 75 11.70 6.49 3.17
C ILE A 75 13.03 6.91 3.79
N GLU A 76 13.52 8.11 3.48
CA GLU A 76 14.83 8.56 3.94
C GLU A 76 15.95 7.56 3.57
N TYR A 77 15.99 7.15 2.29
CA TYR A 77 16.84 6.08 1.79
C TYR A 77 18.31 6.22 2.21
N ASP A 78 18.87 7.43 2.15
CA ASP A 78 20.27 7.70 2.52
C ASP A 78 20.53 7.43 4.01
N ALA A 79 19.56 7.74 4.88
CA ALA A 79 19.66 7.45 6.31
C ALA A 79 19.57 5.93 6.57
N LEU A 80 18.65 5.24 5.91
CA LEU A 80 18.50 3.79 6.05
C LEU A 80 19.75 3.03 5.56
N THR A 81 20.41 3.50 4.50
CA THR A 81 21.64 2.86 3.99
C THR A 81 22.85 3.04 4.91
N GLN A 82 22.82 4.04 5.81
CA GLN A 82 23.88 4.25 6.79
C GLN A 82 23.69 3.38 8.06
N ASP A 83 22.50 2.82 8.28
CA ASP A 83 22.27 1.92 9.42
C ASP A 83 22.96 0.55 9.16
N PRO A 84 23.91 0.14 10.04
CA PRO A 84 24.61 -1.15 9.91
C PRO A 84 23.68 -2.36 10.06
N LYS A 85 22.46 -2.18 10.57
CA LYS A 85 21.44 -3.22 10.67
C LYS A 85 20.65 -3.42 9.38
N MET A 86 20.71 -2.43 8.48
CA MET A 86 19.97 -2.44 7.23
C MET A 86 20.79 -3.14 6.13
N ASP A 87 20.17 -4.15 5.52
CA ASP A 87 20.73 -4.81 4.35
C ASP A 87 20.36 -3.99 3.09
N LYS A 88 21.39 -3.39 2.48
CA LYS A 88 21.20 -2.51 1.32
C LYS A 88 20.57 -3.24 0.14
N GLU A 89 20.96 -4.48 -0.14
CA GLU A 89 20.42 -5.23 -1.28
C GLU A 89 18.91 -5.47 -1.10
N ARG A 90 18.49 -5.80 0.11
CA ARG A 90 17.05 -5.96 0.43
C ARG A 90 16.29 -4.63 0.39
N LEU A 91 16.93 -3.54 0.82
CA LEU A 91 16.32 -2.21 0.72
C LEU A 91 16.08 -1.83 -0.75
N ASP A 92 17.05 -2.08 -1.63
CA ASP A 92 16.92 -1.84 -3.07
C ASP A 92 15.80 -2.68 -3.68
N GLU A 93 15.66 -3.96 -3.31
CA GLU A 93 14.55 -4.82 -3.72
C GLU A 93 13.19 -4.27 -3.28
N ILE A 94 13.11 -3.73 -2.06
CA ILE A 94 11.88 -3.11 -1.54
C ILE A 94 11.53 -1.85 -2.33
N VAL A 95 12.49 -0.97 -2.61
CA VAL A 95 12.31 0.24 -3.42
C VAL A 95 11.82 -0.12 -4.82
N ASP A 96 12.42 -1.11 -5.46
CA ASP A 96 12.00 -1.56 -6.80
C ASP A 96 10.58 -2.16 -6.78
N LEU A 97 10.22 -2.91 -5.74
CA LEU A 97 8.86 -3.42 -5.57
C LEU A 97 7.82 -2.31 -5.34
N MET A 98 8.18 -1.29 -4.56
CA MET A 98 7.35 -0.10 -4.36
C MET A 98 7.13 0.63 -5.69
N LEU A 99 8.19 0.86 -6.43
CA LEU A 99 8.16 1.53 -7.73
C LEU A 99 7.30 0.76 -8.75
N GLU A 100 7.49 -0.56 -8.87
CA GLU A 100 6.66 -1.41 -9.73
C GLU A 100 5.17 -1.33 -9.36
N THR A 101 4.88 -1.28 -8.07
CA THR A 101 3.50 -1.22 -7.57
C THR A 101 2.87 0.14 -7.85
N VAL A 102 3.59 1.24 -7.61
CA VAL A 102 3.13 2.62 -7.84
C VAL A 102 2.97 2.93 -9.32
N CYS A 103 3.88 2.43 -10.17
CA CYS A 103 3.85 2.65 -11.63
C CYS A 103 2.97 1.64 -12.38
N SER A 104 2.27 0.74 -11.67
CA SER A 104 1.42 -0.26 -12.31
C SER A 104 0.28 0.40 -13.11
N ALA A 105 0.13 -0.01 -14.37
CA ALA A 105 -0.96 0.44 -15.25
C ALA A 105 -2.29 -0.32 -15.04
N ARG A 106 -2.35 -1.24 -14.08
CA ARG A 106 -3.55 -2.03 -13.79
C ARG A 106 -4.57 -1.18 -13.05
N LYS A 107 -5.86 -1.43 -13.28
CA LYS A 107 -6.94 -0.76 -12.55
C LYS A 107 -7.08 -1.28 -11.12
N THR A 108 -6.77 -2.55 -10.91
CA THR A 108 -6.81 -3.22 -9.61
C THR A 108 -5.51 -4.00 -9.37
N LEU A 109 -5.09 -4.07 -8.12
CA LEU A 109 -3.94 -4.85 -7.66
C LEU A 109 -4.39 -5.83 -6.59
N ARG A 110 -3.98 -7.10 -6.75
CA ARG A 110 -4.28 -8.15 -5.78
C ARG A 110 -3.25 -8.15 -4.66
N ILE A 111 -3.73 -7.96 -3.42
CA ILE A 111 -2.88 -7.92 -2.22
C ILE A 111 -3.52 -8.80 -1.15
N ALA A 112 -2.77 -9.74 -0.61
CA ALA A 112 -3.23 -10.67 0.44
C ALA A 112 -4.49 -11.48 0.09
N GLY A 113 -4.83 -11.60 -1.20
CA GLY A 113 -6.01 -12.34 -1.67
C GLY A 113 -7.15 -11.45 -2.14
N ASP A 114 -7.19 -10.18 -1.75
CA ASP A 114 -8.20 -9.21 -2.10
C ASP A 114 -7.76 -8.28 -3.25
N ASP A 115 -8.73 -7.82 -4.03
CA ASP A 115 -8.50 -6.91 -5.15
C ASP A 115 -8.77 -5.45 -4.72
N TYR A 116 -7.73 -4.63 -4.68
CA TYR A 116 -7.80 -3.21 -4.31
C TYR A 116 -7.68 -2.31 -5.53
N PRO A 117 -8.37 -1.15 -5.57
CA PRO A 117 -8.15 -0.13 -6.59
C PRO A 117 -6.67 0.31 -6.60
N ALA A 118 -6.07 0.41 -7.78
CA ALA A 118 -4.65 0.78 -7.90
C ALA A 118 -4.34 2.14 -7.27
N GLU A 119 -5.25 3.10 -7.34
CA GLU A 119 -5.09 4.43 -6.72
C GLU A 119 -4.99 4.35 -5.20
N LEU A 120 -5.77 3.47 -4.55
CA LEU A 120 -5.68 3.25 -3.11
C LEU A 120 -4.33 2.64 -2.74
N VAL A 121 -3.89 1.64 -3.50
CA VAL A 121 -2.58 1.00 -3.27
C VAL A 121 -1.46 2.01 -3.43
N LYS A 122 -1.46 2.77 -4.53
CA LYS A 122 -0.49 3.84 -4.79
C LYS A 122 -0.44 4.87 -3.67
N SER A 123 -1.61 5.35 -3.21
CA SER A 123 -1.68 6.30 -2.09
C SER A 123 -1.06 5.76 -0.81
N LYS A 124 -1.27 4.46 -0.49
CA LYS A 124 -0.66 3.84 0.69
C LYS A 124 0.85 3.68 0.54
N PHE A 125 1.33 3.26 -0.64
CA PHE A 125 2.76 3.08 -0.90
C PHE A 125 3.54 4.39 -0.86
N LEU A 126 2.95 5.49 -1.33
CA LEU A 126 3.56 6.82 -1.26
C LEU A 126 3.54 7.46 0.14
N LYS A 127 2.86 6.84 1.12
CA LYS A 127 2.87 7.25 2.53
C LYS A 127 3.85 6.47 3.39
N LEU A 128 4.54 5.50 2.80
CA LEU A 128 5.56 4.74 3.53
C LEU A 128 6.74 5.66 3.87
N ASN A 129 7.25 5.52 5.09
CA ASN A 129 8.41 6.23 5.60
C ASN A 129 9.48 5.24 6.12
N SER A 130 10.59 5.75 6.63
CA SER A 130 11.70 4.96 7.17
C SER A 130 11.24 3.95 8.23
N SER A 131 10.42 4.36 9.20
CA SER A 131 9.92 3.46 10.25
C SER A 131 9.10 2.29 9.71
N HIS A 132 8.32 2.50 8.65
CA HIS A 132 7.58 1.41 8.01
C HIS A 132 8.53 0.42 7.32
N ILE A 133 9.61 0.90 6.72
CA ILE A 133 10.62 0.02 6.09
C ILE A 133 11.36 -0.80 7.14
N GLU A 134 11.78 -0.17 8.26
CA GLU A 134 12.37 -0.88 9.41
C GLU A 134 11.45 -1.98 9.93
N PHE A 135 10.17 -1.66 10.14
CA PHE A 135 9.15 -2.63 10.55
C PHE A 135 9.03 -3.79 9.57
N VAL A 136 9.01 -3.53 8.26
CA VAL A 136 8.96 -4.58 7.23
C VAL A 136 10.21 -5.47 7.28
N MET A 137 11.39 -4.88 7.48
CA MET A 137 12.65 -5.63 7.61
C MET A 137 12.67 -6.49 8.87
N ASP A 138 12.13 -6.00 9.99
CA ASP A 138 11.98 -6.76 11.23
C ASP A 138 11.00 -7.91 11.06
N CYS A 139 9.84 -7.69 10.45
CA CYS A 139 8.90 -8.76 10.10
C CYS A 139 9.54 -9.85 9.22
N MET A 140 10.41 -9.46 8.30
CA MET A 140 11.15 -10.41 7.46
C MET A 140 12.18 -11.21 8.25
N ARG A 141 12.86 -10.59 9.21
CA ARG A 141 13.87 -11.19 10.07
C ARG A 141 13.26 -12.16 11.07
N GLU A 142 12.11 -11.81 11.63
CA GLU A 142 11.39 -12.62 12.62
C GLU A 142 10.59 -13.77 12.00
N ASN A 143 10.35 -13.70 10.69
CA ASN A 143 9.55 -14.72 10.01
C ASN A 143 10.30 -16.04 9.88
N THR A 144 9.85 -17.03 10.63
CA THR A 144 10.37 -18.40 10.60
C THR A 144 9.65 -19.33 9.62
N THR A 145 8.59 -18.84 8.97
CA THR A 145 7.77 -19.65 8.05
C THR A 145 8.32 -19.62 6.63
N LYS A 146 8.16 -20.74 5.90
CA LYS A 146 8.56 -20.81 4.49
C LYS A 146 7.63 -19.96 3.61
N ILE A 147 8.11 -18.83 3.13
CA ILE A 147 7.38 -17.96 2.20
C ILE A 147 7.45 -18.57 0.79
N ARG A 148 6.30 -18.84 0.17
CA ARG A 148 6.22 -19.38 -1.19
C ARG A 148 6.46 -18.30 -2.25
N ASN A 149 5.95 -17.10 -2.01
CA ASN A 149 6.07 -15.96 -2.93
C ASN A 149 6.46 -14.71 -2.14
N ILE A 150 7.76 -14.45 -2.10
CA ILE A 150 8.35 -13.34 -1.34
C ILE A 150 7.83 -11.98 -1.81
N LYS A 151 7.67 -11.80 -3.13
CA LYS A 151 7.19 -10.55 -3.72
C LYS A 151 5.75 -10.22 -3.32
N GLN A 152 4.87 -11.22 -3.28
CA GLN A 152 3.49 -11.03 -2.81
C GLN A 152 3.43 -10.78 -1.30
N TYR A 153 4.27 -11.48 -0.54
CA TYR A 153 4.37 -11.28 0.90
C TYR A 153 4.83 -9.86 1.23
N LEU A 154 5.92 -9.39 0.65
CA LEU A 154 6.43 -8.04 0.83
C LEU A 154 5.41 -6.98 0.44
N ARG A 155 4.72 -7.16 -0.70
CA ARG A 155 3.67 -6.23 -1.12
C ARG A 155 2.52 -6.16 -0.10
N ALA A 156 2.15 -7.28 0.51
CA ALA A 156 1.11 -7.34 1.53
C ALA A 156 1.56 -6.66 2.84
N VAL A 157 2.79 -6.90 3.28
CA VAL A 157 3.35 -6.29 4.50
C VAL A 157 3.47 -4.78 4.32
N LEU A 158 4.04 -4.30 3.20
CA LEU A 158 4.15 -2.87 2.87
C LEU A 158 2.78 -2.18 2.79
N PHE A 159 1.78 -2.82 2.19
CA PHE A 159 0.42 -2.28 2.09
C PHE A 159 -0.25 -2.10 3.46
N ASN A 160 0.00 -3.02 4.38
CA ASN A 160 -0.59 -3.02 5.72
C ASN A 160 0.22 -2.20 6.73
N ALA A 161 1.52 -2.02 6.53
CA ALA A 161 2.42 -1.35 7.46
C ALA A 161 1.86 -0.03 8.03
N PRO A 162 1.34 0.92 7.23
CA PRO A 162 0.80 2.19 7.76
C PRO A 162 -0.41 2.03 8.69
N SER A 163 -1.05 0.87 8.69
CA SER A 163 -2.24 0.62 9.50
C SER A 163 -1.97 -0.29 10.70
N THR A 164 -0.83 -0.98 10.72
CA THR A 164 -0.54 -2.04 11.71
C THR A 164 0.66 -1.74 12.60
N ILE A 165 1.56 -0.83 12.19
CA ILE A 165 2.81 -0.56 12.89
C ILE A 165 2.60 -0.15 14.36
N ASP A 166 1.67 0.78 14.62
CA ASP A 166 1.40 1.26 15.97
C ASP A 166 0.85 0.16 16.88
N ASN A 167 -0.07 -0.65 16.34
CA ASN A 167 -0.64 -1.78 17.08
C ASN A 167 0.42 -2.85 17.38
N TYR A 168 1.32 -3.10 16.43
CA TYR A 168 2.41 -4.07 16.60
C TYR A 168 3.35 -3.66 17.73
N TYR A 169 3.86 -2.43 17.69
CA TYR A 169 4.77 -1.95 18.74
C TYR A 169 4.09 -1.80 20.11
N THR A 170 2.82 -1.41 20.13
CA THR A 170 2.05 -1.38 21.39
C THR A 170 1.92 -2.78 22.00
N ALA A 171 1.63 -3.79 21.18
CA ALA A 171 1.53 -5.18 21.63
C ALA A 171 2.90 -5.72 22.07
N LEU A 172 3.97 -5.38 21.35
CA LEU A 172 5.34 -5.79 21.68
C LEU A 172 5.77 -5.22 23.04
N VAL A 173 5.56 -3.91 23.26
CA VAL A 173 5.86 -3.26 24.55
C VAL A 173 5.05 -3.90 25.69
N ALA A 174 3.75 -4.14 25.49
CA ALA A 174 2.91 -4.80 26.48
C ALA A 174 3.40 -6.21 26.83
N HIS A 175 3.84 -6.97 25.81
CA HIS A 175 4.43 -8.29 26.01
C HIS A 175 5.74 -8.22 26.80
N ASP A 176 6.63 -7.29 26.45
CA ASP A 176 7.93 -7.15 27.11
C ASP A 176 7.75 -6.70 28.56
N MET A 177 6.82 -5.78 28.84
CA MET A 177 6.49 -5.35 30.20
C MET A 177 5.88 -6.45 31.06
N ALA A 178 5.13 -7.38 30.45
CA ALA A 178 4.57 -8.56 31.14
C ALA A 178 5.61 -9.68 31.36
N SER A 179 6.80 -9.57 30.73
CA SER A 179 7.86 -10.57 30.84
C SER A 179 8.44 -10.57 32.26
N PRO A 180 8.71 -11.76 32.87
CA PRO A 180 9.32 -11.87 34.20
C PRO A 180 10.72 -11.23 34.30
N ASP A 181 11.36 -10.97 33.17
CA ASP A 181 12.70 -10.36 33.10
C ASP A 181 12.66 -8.84 32.95
N TRP A 182 11.46 -8.24 32.91
CA TRP A 182 11.32 -6.79 32.86
C TRP A 182 11.89 -6.14 34.14
N GLY A 183 12.80 -5.20 33.94
CA GLY A 183 13.45 -4.48 35.06
C GLY A 183 14.63 -5.18 35.71
N LYS A 184 15.01 -6.39 35.26
CA LYS A 184 16.27 -7.00 35.71
C LYS A 184 17.44 -6.36 34.96
N PRO A 185 18.52 -5.95 35.68
CA PRO A 185 19.70 -5.44 34.99
C PRO A 185 20.28 -6.51 34.10
N LYS A 186 20.40 -6.25 32.80
CA LYS A 186 21.10 -7.14 31.86
C LYS A 186 22.55 -7.18 32.29
N SER A 187 23.11 -8.38 32.51
CA SER A 187 24.52 -8.57 32.88
C SER A 187 25.41 -7.86 31.82
N GLY A 188 26.15 -6.84 32.28
CA GLY A 188 27.02 -6.02 31.42
C GLY A 188 26.63 -4.55 31.30
N ILE A 189 25.48 -4.12 31.83
CA ILE A 189 25.15 -2.69 31.94
C ILE A 189 25.62 -2.24 33.33
N PRO A 190 26.44 -1.17 33.45
CA PRO A 190 26.83 -0.61 34.75
C PRO A 190 25.57 -0.20 35.53
N ASP A 191 25.53 -0.58 36.80
CA ASP A 191 24.46 -0.14 37.71
C ASP A 191 24.68 1.35 38.05
N TYR A 192 23.81 2.19 37.51
CA TYR A 192 23.77 3.64 37.78
C TYR A 192 22.84 3.99 38.95
N SER A 193 22.43 3.01 39.77
CA SER A 193 21.67 3.31 40.97
C SER A 193 22.54 4.11 41.94
N CYS A 194 22.13 5.36 42.22
CA CYS A 194 22.80 6.22 43.19
C CYS A 194 22.82 5.53 44.57
N SER A 195 24.01 5.32 45.11
CA SER A 195 24.15 4.83 46.50
C SER A 195 23.48 5.85 47.45
N PRO A 196 22.68 5.39 48.43
CA PRO A 196 21.98 6.31 49.36
C PRO A 196 22.89 7.18 50.23
N ASN A 197 24.21 7.08 50.08
CA ASN A 197 25.19 7.84 50.84
C ASN A 197 25.82 9.04 50.12
N GLU A 198 25.36 9.41 48.93
CA GLU A 198 25.82 10.60 48.21
C GLU A 198 24.84 11.78 48.35
N SER A 199 24.28 11.98 49.55
CA SER A 199 23.62 13.24 49.93
C SER A 199 24.60 14.14 50.58
N LEU A 200 25.07 15.17 49.85
CA LEU A 200 25.76 16.32 50.41
C LEU A 200 24.82 17.16 51.24
#